data_ddaf432194b8de99fbcf1e91b7291754
#
_entry.id   ddaf432194b8de99fbcf1e91b7291754
#
_cell.length_a   1.000
_cell.length_b   1.000
_cell.length_c   1.000
_cell.angle_alpha   90.00
_cell.angle_beta   90.00
_cell.angle_gamma   90.00
#
_symmetry.space_group_name_H-M   'P 1'
#
loop_
_entity.id
_entity.type
_entity.pdbx_description
1 polymer ?
#
loop_
_entity_poly.entity_id
_entity_poly.type
_entity_poly.pdbx_seq_one_letter_code
_entity_poly.pdbx_strand_id
1 'polypeptide(L)'
;CPASVCAVLAGLCTSAQAWDKWDAFKAANVNDSFRVVDYSDNRRITTSEGQSYAMFFALVAGDKDSFEKLLKWTENNLASGDITKYKPSWLWGKHGNSWGIIDSNNAADSDMWIAYCLLEAGRLWDRPDYTAKGKAMMDLLMKDVRDVKGLGKVLLPGYKGFEQENFVTLNPSYYPVFIMRRFAVEDQSWNPVIEGTVRSLVRSAPRGYAPDWVRFDRQGKVIPETGADYTLGSYNAIRTYMWAAMMSPADPVHEILVEHFEPFAKLTRDTNMPPEKINIITGERHGYGSPGFAACVLELLGKGPTQDYLRTVIENDPIIGENYYRNTLMLYAIGFDRGLYRFDRNGYLQLSPKAQLTQVPPKAMVPVDKSADKEDHQEEA
;
A
#
# COMPACT_ATOMS: atom_id res chain seq x y z
N CYS A 1 60.83 0.45 33.43
CA CYS A 1 59.90 1.07 32.48
C CYS A 1 58.94 0.02 31.99
N PRO A 2 57.62 0.11 32.21
CA PRO A 2 56.67 -0.76 31.58
C PRO A 2 56.12 -0.14 30.30
N ALA A 3 56.09 -0.95 29.24
CA ALA A 3 55.52 -0.58 27.95
C ALA A 3 53.98 -0.54 28.02
N SER A 4 53.40 0.58 27.67
CA SER A 4 51.96 0.76 27.50
C SER A 4 51.54 0.11 26.20
N VAL A 5 50.65 -0.89 26.30
CA VAL A 5 49.96 -1.49 25.18
C VAL A 5 48.71 -0.62 24.91
N CYS A 6 48.74 0.19 23.84
CA CYS A 6 47.55 0.82 23.29
C CYS A 6 46.73 -0.23 22.55
N ALA A 7 45.62 -0.66 23.15
CA ALA A 7 44.60 -1.43 22.45
C ALA A 7 43.85 -0.52 21.51
N VAL A 8 44.07 -0.65 20.21
CA VAL A 8 43.27 -0.03 19.17
C VAL A 8 41.95 -0.81 19.09
N LEU A 9 40.87 -0.24 19.65
CA LEU A 9 39.52 -0.68 19.42
C LEU A 9 39.17 -0.33 17.96
N ALA A 10 39.34 -1.31 17.07
CA ALA A 10 38.75 -1.24 15.74
C ALA A 10 37.23 -1.34 15.89
N GLY A 11 36.59 -0.18 15.93
CA GLY A 11 35.16 -0.08 15.80
C GLY A 11 34.75 -0.68 14.46
N LEU A 12 34.12 -1.84 14.48
CA LEU A 12 33.40 -2.41 13.35
C LEU A 12 32.26 -1.43 13.03
N CYS A 13 32.51 -0.46 12.13
CA CYS A 13 31.46 0.23 11.43
C CYS A 13 30.73 -0.81 10.58
N THR A 14 29.68 -1.43 11.13
CA THR A 14 28.70 -2.12 10.33
C THR A 14 28.05 -1.05 9.45
N SER A 15 28.45 -0.98 8.19
CA SER A 15 27.77 -0.19 7.18
C SER A 15 26.31 -0.59 7.20
N ALA A 16 25.46 0.37 7.53
CA ALA A 16 24.03 0.20 7.42
C ALA A 16 23.69 -0.18 5.99
N GLN A 17 22.98 -1.27 5.86
CA GLN A 17 22.58 -1.76 4.56
C GLN A 17 21.40 -0.89 4.11
N ALA A 18 21.64 -0.06 3.09
CA ALA A 18 20.60 0.68 2.39
C ALA A 18 19.45 -0.27 2.01
N TRP A 19 18.21 0.23 1.99
CA TRP A 19 17.11 -0.58 1.44
C TRP A 19 17.26 -0.64 -0.08
N ASP A 20 18.01 -1.63 -0.53
CA ASP A 20 18.35 -1.90 -1.93
C ASP A 20 17.11 -1.95 -2.86
N LYS A 21 16.02 -2.50 -2.37
CA LYS A 21 14.78 -2.59 -3.15
C LYS A 21 14.10 -1.22 -3.33
N TRP A 22 14.20 -0.32 -2.34
CA TRP A 22 13.72 1.05 -2.52
C TRP A 22 14.55 1.82 -3.57
N ASP A 23 15.86 1.69 -3.51
CA ASP A 23 16.73 2.33 -4.50
C ASP A 23 16.49 1.77 -5.91
N ALA A 24 16.28 0.46 -6.04
CA ALA A 24 15.91 -0.17 -7.31
C ALA A 24 14.53 0.32 -7.81
N PHE A 25 13.55 0.47 -6.92
CA PHE A 25 12.22 0.98 -7.28
C PHE A 25 12.28 2.44 -7.74
N LYS A 26 13.03 3.29 -7.04
CA LYS A 26 13.25 4.69 -7.50
C LYS A 26 13.83 4.71 -8.90
N ALA A 27 14.87 3.92 -9.14
CA ALA A 27 15.51 3.86 -10.45
C ALA A 27 14.58 3.33 -11.57
N ALA A 28 13.67 2.41 -11.24
CA ALA A 28 12.79 1.77 -12.21
C ALA A 28 11.49 2.54 -12.47
N ASN A 29 10.88 3.12 -11.43
CA ASN A 29 9.51 3.64 -11.51
C ASN A 29 9.34 5.10 -11.10
N VAL A 30 10.35 5.77 -10.52
CA VAL A 30 10.25 7.19 -10.14
C VAL A 30 11.04 8.04 -11.12
N ASN A 31 10.37 8.94 -11.82
CA ASN A 31 11.03 9.85 -12.76
C ASN A 31 11.68 11.06 -12.07
N ASP A 32 12.32 11.93 -12.84
CA ASP A 32 13.07 13.07 -12.29
C ASP A 32 12.18 14.13 -11.61
N SER A 33 10.87 14.17 -11.93
CA SER A 33 9.90 15.05 -11.24
C SER A 33 9.31 14.42 -9.97
N PHE A 34 9.75 13.23 -9.57
CA PHE A 34 9.21 12.45 -8.46
C PHE A 34 7.76 12.01 -8.65
N ARG A 35 7.44 11.67 -9.89
CA ARG A 35 6.23 10.98 -10.30
C ARG A 35 6.51 9.48 -10.39
N VAL A 36 5.66 8.67 -9.78
CA VAL A 36 5.70 7.20 -9.95
C VAL A 36 5.02 6.84 -11.27
N VAL A 37 5.75 6.21 -12.17
CA VAL A 37 5.28 5.88 -13.52
C VAL A 37 5.04 4.39 -13.66
N ASP A 38 3.88 4.04 -14.18
CA ASP A 38 3.62 2.69 -14.70
C ASP A 38 4.03 2.64 -16.17
N TYR A 39 5.19 2.05 -16.44
CA TYR A 39 5.74 1.93 -17.79
C TYR A 39 5.07 0.84 -18.63
N SER A 40 4.21 0.00 -18.05
CA SER A 40 3.39 -0.96 -18.79
C SER A 40 2.21 -0.31 -19.53
N ASP A 41 1.74 0.84 -19.03
CA ASP A 41 0.66 1.61 -19.67
C ASP A 41 1.24 2.62 -20.66
N ASN A 42 0.75 2.61 -21.91
CA ASN A 42 1.19 3.52 -22.96
C ASN A 42 0.92 5.00 -22.65
N ARG A 43 -0.03 5.28 -21.76
CA ARG A 43 -0.32 6.63 -21.25
C ARG A 43 0.67 7.08 -20.18
N ARG A 44 1.64 6.22 -19.80
CA ARG A 44 2.61 6.50 -18.74
C ARG A 44 1.95 7.00 -17.47
N ILE A 45 0.93 6.27 -17.03
CA ILE A 45 0.07 6.71 -15.93
C ILE A 45 0.81 6.80 -14.61
N THR A 46 0.29 7.69 -13.77
CA THR A 46 0.57 7.77 -12.34
C THR A 46 -0.75 7.64 -11.62
N THR A 47 -0.78 6.79 -10.60
CA THR A 47 -1.92 6.64 -9.71
C THR A 47 -1.60 7.28 -8.35
N SER A 48 -2.62 7.78 -7.67
CA SER A 48 -2.46 8.21 -6.26
C SER A 48 -1.98 7.04 -5.39
N GLU A 49 -2.32 5.79 -5.74
CA GLU A 49 -1.80 4.57 -5.13
C GLU A 49 -0.27 4.52 -5.22
N GLY A 50 0.30 4.67 -6.42
CA GLY A 50 1.74 4.64 -6.63
C GLY A 50 2.46 5.71 -5.85
N GLN A 51 1.95 6.95 -5.84
CA GLN A 51 2.50 8.04 -5.05
C GLN A 51 2.45 7.72 -3.55
N SER A 52 1.33 7.22 -3.05
CA SER A 52 1.15 6.87 -1.64
C SER A 52 2.10 5.76 -1.19
N TYR A 53 2.28 4.73 -2.00
CA TYR A 53 3.18 3.62 -1.71
C TYR A 53 4.64 4.06 -1.73
N ALA A 54 5.05 4.86 -2.72
CA ALA A 54 6.40 5.41 -2.77
C ALA A 54 6.69 6.32 -1.58
N MET A 55 5.71 7.13 -1.12
CA MET A 55 5.86 7.92 0.11
C MET A 55 6.08 7.01 1.33
N PHE A 56 5.37 5.89 1.44
CA PHE A 56 5.58 4.92 2.52
C PHE A 56 6.99 4.30 2.46
N PHE A 57 7.45 3.90 1.28
CA PHE A 57 8.80 3.34 1.14
C PHE A 57 9.89 4.37 1.46
N ALA A 58 9.73 5.61 1.03
CA ALA A 58 10.62 6.71 1.40
C ALA A 58 10.64 6.95 2.91
N LEU A 59 9.47 6.90 3.56
CA LEU A 59 9.35 7.03 5.02
C LEU A 59 10.10 5.90 5.74
N VAL A 60 9.91 4.64 5.34
CA VAL A 60 10.61 3.48 5.91
C VAL A 60 12.12 3.59 5.71
N ALA A 61 12.55 4.01 4.53
CA ALA A 61 13.98 4.21 4.22
C ALA A 61 14.61 5.43 4.91
N GLY A 62 13.81 6.31 5.53
CA GLY A 62 14.29 7.59 6.07
C GLY A 62 14.70 8.61 4.98
N ASP A 63 14.25 8.40 3.75
CA ASP A 63 14.53 9.22 2.57
C ASP A 63 13.60 10.44 2.53
N LYS A 64 13.93 11.42 3.38
CA LYS A 64 13.12 12.64 3.57
C LYS A 64 13.00 13.48 2.30
N ASP A 65 14.06 13.53 1.51
CA ASP A 65 14.08 14.30 0.25
C ASP A 65 13.10 13.71 -0.77
N SER A 66 13.16 12.42 -0.99
CA SER A 66 12.20 11.73 -1.88
C SER A 66 10.76 11.87 -1.36
N PHE A 67 10.54 11.72 -0.05
CA PHE A 67 9.22 11.88 0.55
C PHE A 67 8.63 13.26 0.27
N GLU A 68 9.39 14.32 0.50
CA GLU A 68 8.92 15.69 0.30
C GLU A 68 8.61 15.99 -1.17
N LYS A 69 9.45 15.51 -2.09
CA LYS A 69 9.27 15.69 -3.53
C LYS A 69 8.07 14.90 -4.07
N LEU A 70 7.89 13.65 -3.62
CA LEU A 70 6.70 12.83 -3.94
C LEU A 70 5.41 13.52 -3.45
N LEU A 71 5.41 14.02 -2.21
CA LEU A 71 4.27 14.77 -1.66
C LEU A 71 3.97 16.01 -2.48
N LYS A 72 5.01 16.81 -2.79
CA LYS A 72 4.85 18.03 -3.56
C LYS A 72 4.27 17.78 -4.95
N TRP A 73 4.78 16.75 -5.64
CA TRP A 73 4.23 16.38 -6.95
C TRP A 73 2.75 15.97 -6.82
N THR A 74 2.41 15.17 -5.81
CA THR A 74 1.04 14.71 -5.54
C THR A 74 0.10 15.88 -5.25
N GLU A 75 0.50 16.83 -4.39
CA GLU A 75 -0.28 18.03 -4.11
C GLU A 75 -0.54 18.85 -5.37
N ASN A 76 0.51 19.11 -6.15
CA ASN A 76 0.43 20.01 -7.31
C ASN A 76 -0.38 19.40 -8.45
N ASN A 77 -0.23 18.11 -8.72
CA ASN A 77 -0.78 17.47 -9.91
C ASN A 77 -2.06 16.68 -9.67
N LEU A 78 -2.28 16.16 -8.45
CA LEU A 78 -3.46 15.33 -8.13
C LEU A 78 -4.45 16.02 -7.21
N ALA A 79 -4.02 16.99 -6.38
CA ALA A 79 -4.84 17.62 -5.33
C ALA A 79 -4.96 19.14 -5.50
N SER A 80 -4.92 19.65 -6.72
CA SER A 80 -5.10 21.07 -7.04
C SER A 80 -4.22 22.02 -6.22
N GLY A 81 -3.03 21.56 -5.82
CA GLY A 81 -2.03 22.33 -5.06
C GLY A 81 -2.23 22.34 -3.54
N ASP A 82 -3.30 21.74 -3.01
CA ASP A 82 -3.58 21.75 -1.57
C ASP A 82 -4.30 20.46 -1.12
N ILE A 83 -3.52 19.49 -0.64
CA ILE A 83 -4.02 18.20 -0.17
C ILE A 83 -4.89 18.30 1.10
N THR A 84 -4.87 19.44 1.79
CA THR A 84 -5.72 19.67 2.96
C THR A 84 -7.15 20.04 2.59
N LYS A 85 -7.39 20.41 1.34
CA LYS A 85 -8.69 20.81 0.81
C LYS A 85 -9.26 19.86 -0.23
N TYR A 86 -8.38 19.22 -1.00
CA TYR A 86 -8.75 18.39 -2.14
C TYR A 86 -8.13 17.01 -1.99
N LYS A 87 -8.96 15.97 -2.05
CA LYS A 87 -8.48 14.60 -2.15
C LYS A 87 -7.79 14.39 -3.50
N PRO A 88 -6.66 13.68 -3.56
CA PRO A 88 -5.97 13.40 -4.81
C PRO A 88 -6.86 12.70 -5.83
N SER A 89 -6.84 13.15 -7.07
CA SER A 89 -7.36 12.40 -8.22
C SER A 89 -6.58 11.10 -8.36
N TRP A 90 -7.28 9.98 -8.62
CA TRP A 90 -6.61 8.69 -8.61
C TRP A 90 -5.76 8.39 -9.83
N LEU A 91 -6.07 9.02 -10.99
CA LEU A 91 -5.43 8.69 -12.27
C LEU A 91 -4.98 9.94 -13.04
N TRP A 92 -3.70 9.99 -13.31
CA TRP A 92 -3.04 11.02 -14.11
C TRP A 92 -2.19 10.35 -15.19
N GLY A 93 -1.99 11.01 -16.33
CA GLY A 93 -1.16 10.47 -17.41
C GLY A 93 -1.37 11.21 -18.72
N LYS A 94 -0.86 10.62 -19.81
CA LYS A 94 -1.03 11.15 -21.16
C LYS A 94 -2.47 10.91 -21.61
N HIS A 95 -3.12 11.97 -22.05
CA HIS A 95 -4.48 11.96 -22.61
C HIS A 95 -4.50 12.72 -23.94
N GLY A 96 -4.57 12.01 -25.03
CA GLY A 96 -4.37 12.61 -26.37
C GLY A 96 -2.96 13.19 -26.50
N ASN A 97 -2.86 14.51 -26.78
CA ASN A 97 -1.59 15.23 -26.89
C ASN A 97 -1.20 15.99 -25.63
N SER A 98 -1.93 15.83 -24.53
CA SER A 98 -1.69 16.55 -23.27
C SER A 98 -1.44 15.60 -22.12
N TRP A 99 -0.83 16.13 -21.05
CA TRP A 99 -0.61 15.46 -19.78
C TRP A 99 -1.55 16.06 -18.73
N GLY A 100 -2.12 15.24 -17.88
CA GLY A 100 -3.03 15.72 -16.84
C GLY A 100 -3.85 14.62 -16.18
N ILE A 101 -4.86 15.04 -15.42
CA ILE A 101 -5.82 14.18 -14.75
C ILE A 101 -6.70 13.49 -15.81
N ILE A 102 -6.69 12.15 -15.79
CA ILE A 102 -7.52 11.31 -16.66
C ILE A 102 -8.87 11.01 -15.96
N ASP A 103 -8.82 10.73 -14.65
CA ASP A 103 -10.00 10.52 -13.82
C ASP A 103 -9.83 11.26 -12.49
N SER A 104 -10.72 12.22 -12.24
CA SER A 104 -10.68 13.08 -11.05
C SER A 104 -11.29 12.47 -9.80
N ASN A 105 -11.86 11.25 -9.87
CA ASN A 105 -12.30 10.56 -8.65
C ASN A 105 -11.10 10.32 -7.72
N ASN A 106 -11.34 10.21 -6.43
CA ASN A 106 -10.29 9.77 -5.50
C ASN A 106 -10.31 8.25 -5.32
N ALA A 107 -9.22 7.70 -4.80
CA ALA A 107 -9.13 6.34 -4.30
C ALA A 107 -8.85 6.39 -2.79
N ALA A 108 -9.82 5.95 -1.99
CA ALA A 108 -9.77 6.12 -0.55
C ALA A 108 -8.60 5.38 0.12
N ASP A 109 -8.16 4.25 -0.44
CA ASP A 109 -6.99 3.53 0.03
C ASP A 109 -5.71 4.37 -0.08
N SER A 110 -5.54 5.02 -1.23
CA SER A 110 -4.40 5.91 -1.48
C SER A 110 -4.43 7.13 -0.56
N ASP A 111 -5.61 7.72 -0.38
CA ASP A 111 -5.79 8.85 0.52
C ASP A 111 -5.46 8.46 1.96
N MET A 112 -5.88 7.26 2.41
CA MET A 112 -5.53 6.74 3.73
C MET A 112 -4.03 6.52 3.88
N TRP A 113 -3.36 5.94 2.89
CA TRP A 113 -1.91 5.75 2.92
C TRP A 113 -1.16 7.08 2.96
N ILE A 114 -1.57 8.10 2.18
CA ILE A 114 -0.95 9.43 2.21
C ILE A 114 -1.14 10.07 3.59
N ALA A 115 -2.37 10.06 4.12
CA ALA A 115 -2.65 10.60 5.44
C ALA A 115 -1.83 9.89 6.53
N TYR A 116 -1.73 8.57 6.47
CA TYR A 116 -0.91 7.77 7.37
C TYR A 116 0.58 8.14 7.29
N CYS A 117 1.13 8.21 6.08
CA CYS A 117 2.51 8.61 5.87
C CYS A 117 2.80 10.01 6.43
N LEU A 118 1.88 10.96 6.26
CA LEU A 118 2.01 12.30 6.79
C LEU A 118 1.97 12.33 8.33
N LEU A 119 1.08 11.58 8.96
CA LEU A 119 1.02 11.48 10.42
C LEU A 119 2.32 10.86 10.98
N GLU A 120 2.79 9.79 10.38
CA GLU A 120 3.97 9.08 10.86
C GLU A 120 5.28 9.86 10.54
N ALA A 121 5.39 10.48 9.37
CA ALA A 121 6.50 11.39 9.07
C ALA A 121 6.50 12.60 10.00
N GLY A 122 5.32 13.16 10.30
CA GLY A 122 5.17 14.24 11.26
C GLY A 122 5.69 13.86 12.63
N ARG A 123 5.35 12.67 13.10
CA ARG A 123 5.81 12.13 14.40
C ARG A 123 7.30 11.78 14.40
N LEU A 124 7.77 11.05 13.40
CA LEU A 124 9.12 10.49 13.35
C LEU A 124 10.18 11.55 13.02
N TRP A 125 9.82 12.59 12.29
CA TRP A 125 10.73 13.63 11.82
C TRP A 125 10.50 14.98 12.50
N ASP A 126 9.60 15.05 13.50
CA ASP A 126 9.21 16.29 14.20
C ASP A 126 8.76 17.39 13.21
N ARG A 127 7.81 17.02 12.34
CA ARG A 127 7.22 17.87 11.30
C ARG A 127 5.73 18.12 11.58
N PRO A 128 5.39 19.09 12.43
CA PRO A 128 4.00 19.40 12.78
C PRO A 128 3.15 19.83 11.57
N ASP A 129 3.75 20.37 10.54
CA ASP A 129 3.09 20.68 9.26
C ASP A 129 2.59 19.40 8.55
N TYR A 130 3.37 18.32 8.55
CA TYR A 130 2.91 17.03 8.03
C TYR A 130 1.78 16.44 8.87
N THR A 131 1.88 16.52 10.20
CA THR A 131 0.80 16.09 11.09
C THR A 131 -0.50 16.84 10.81
N ALA A 132 -0.43 18.17 10.62
CA ALA A 132 -1.60 18.98 10.29
C ALA A 132 -2.22 18.57 8.93
N LYS A 133 -1.41 18.32 7.91
CA LYS A 133 -1.88 17.81 6.60
C LYS A 133 -2.54 16.45 6.73
N GLY A 134 -1.94 15.51 7.46
CA GLY A 134 -2.50 14.19 7.70
C GLY A 134 -3.86 14.24 8.37
N LYS A 135 -4.03 15.09 9.40
CA LYS A 135 -5.33 15.29 10.08
C LYS A 135 -6.37 15.89 9.15
N ALA A 136 -6.00 16.88 8.34
CA ALA A 136 -6.93 17.47 7.36
C ALA A 136 -7.40 16.44 6.33
N MET A 137 -6.53 15.54 5.88
CA MET A 137 -6.91 14.45 5.00
C MET A 137 -7.85 13.44 5.69
N MET A 138 -7.63 13.14 6.96
CA MET A 138 -8.57 12.30 7.74
C MET A 138 -9.97 12.93 7.79
N ASP A 139 -10.07 14.25 7.97
CA ASP A 139 -11.35 14.98 7.96
C ASP A 139 -12.03 14.90 6.57
N LEU A 140 -11.25 14.96 5.48
CA LEU A 140 -11.78 14.79 4.13
C LEU A 140 -12.29 13.36 3.88
N LEU A 141 -11.58 12.33 4.37
CA LEU A 141 -12.00 10.93 4.28
C LEU A 141 -13.27 10.67 5.06
N MET A 142 -13.42 11.28 6.25
CA MET A 142 -14.61 11.09 7.08
C MET A 142 -15.90 11.55 6.40
N LYS A 143 -15.83 12.46 5.43
CA LYS A 143 -16.98 12.90 4.62
C LYS A 143 -17.53 11.78 3.71
N ASP A 144 -16.72 10.78 3.41
CA ASP A 144 -17.13 9.63 2.58
C ASP A 144 -17.53 8.40 3.43
N VAL A 145 -17.55 8.53 4.75
CA VAL A 145 -18.07 7.48 5.64
C VAL A 145 -19.60 7.47 5.57
N ARG A 146 -20.16 6.25 5.46
CA ARG A 146 -21.61 6.02 5.45
C ARG A 146 -21.99 5.04 6.55
N ASP A 147 -23.16 5.28 7.14
CA ASP A 147 -23.76 4.32 8.07
C ASP A 147 -24.66 3.36 7.29
N VAL A 148 -24.27 2.09 7.25
CA VAL A 148 -25.02 1.02 6.59
C VAL A 148 -25.57 0.11 7.68
N LYS A 149 -26.89 0.06 7.79
CA LYS A 149 -27.56 -0.78 8.79
C LYS A 149 -27.01 -2.22 8.71
N GLY A 150 -26.66 -2.78 9.85
CA GLY A 150 -26.09 -4.14 9.94
C GLY A 150 -24.57 -4.24 9.66
N LEU A 151 -23.95 -3.31 8.94
CA LEU A 151 -22.49 -3.19 8.85
C LEU A 151 -21.96 -2.19 9.90
N GLY A 152 -22.67 -1.07 10.09
CA GLY A 152 -22.19 0.09 10.79
C GLY A 152 -21.50 1.08 9.83
N LYS A 153 -20.56 1.87 10.33
CA LYS A 153 -19.89 2.87 9.53
C LYS A 153 -18.85 2.23 8.61
N VAL A 154 -18.89 2.58 7.32
CA VAL A 154 -17.96 2.12 6.30
C VAL A 154 -17.46 3.31 5.48
N LEU A 155 -16.20 3.28 5.08
CA LEU A 155 -15.61 4.27 4.19
C LEU A 155 -15.85 3.84 2.74
N LEU A 156 -16.43 4.73 1.92
CA LEU A 156 -16.59 4.47 0.49
C LEU A 156 -15.22 4.49 -0.23
N PRO A 157 -15.03 3.69 -1.29
CA PRO A 157 -13.78 3.66 -2.05
C PRO A 157 -13.40 4.97 -2.76
N GLY A 158 -14.36 5.87 -2.94
CA GLY A 158 -14.18 7.18 -3.53
C GLY A 158 -15.45 8.01 -3.36
N TYR A 159 -15.37 9.30 -3.68
CA TYR A 159 -16.51 10.21 -3.46
C TYR A 159 -17.63 10.02 -4.49
N LYS A 160 -17.37 9.34 -5.61
CA LYS A 160 -18.31 9.21 -6.72
C LYS A 160 -18.42 7.76 -7.20
N GLY A 161 -19.66 7.29 -7.38
CA GLY A 161 -19.95 6.02 -8.05
C GLY A 161 -20.09 4.81 -7.11
N PHE A 162 -19.81 4.93 -5.81
CA PHE A 162 -19.79 3.81 -4.87
C PHE A 162 -21.02 3.75 -3.94
N GLU A 163 -21.92 4.69 -4.07
CA GLU A 163 -23.19 4.71 -3.35
C GLU A 163 -24.34 4.86 -4.33
N GLN A 164 -25.33 3.98 -4.22
CA GLN A 164 -26.58 4.02 -4.93
C GLN A 164 -27.75 4.02 -3.94
N GLU A 165 -28.97 4.25 -4.40
CA GLU A 165 -30.14 4.26 -3.53
C GLU A 165 -30.26 2.99 -2.68
N ASN A 166 -30.01 1.82 -3.28
CA ASN A 166 -30.27 0.52 -2.66
C ASN A 166 -29.01 -0.22 -2.15
N PHE A 167 -27.81 0.27 -2.47
CA PHE A 167 -26.56 -0.39 -2.08
C PHE A 167 -25.35 0.53 -2.01
N VAL A 168 -24.31 0.03 -1.36
CA VAL A 168 -22.96 0.59 -1.42
C VAL A 168 -22.00 -0.44 -2.02
N THR A 169 -21.03 0.04 -2.80
CA THR A 169 -19.94 -0.79 -3.35
C THR A 169 -18.68 -0.54 -2.54
N LEU A 170 -18.04 -1.60 -2.06
CA LEU A 170 -16.80 -1.55 -1.32
C LEU A 170 -15.71 -2.37 -2.02
N ASN A 171 -14.46 -2.03 -1.74
CA ASN A 171 -13.29 -2.80 -2.16
C ASN A 171 -12.55 -3.27 -0.90
N PRO A 172 -12.58 -4.57 -0.56
CA PRO A 172 -11.95 -5.08 0.66
C PRO A 172 -10.46 -4.75 0.78
N SER A 173 -9.74 -4.66 -0.33
CA SER A 173 -8.31 -4.35 -0.34
C SER A 173 -7.97 -2.90 0.04
N TYR A 174 -8.98 -2.02 0.10
CA TYR A 174 -8.79 -0.60 0.43
C TYR A 174 -8.64 -0.34 1.93
N TYR A 175 -8.77 -1.36 2.78
CA TYR A 175 -8.95 -1.15 4.21
C TYR A 175 -7.87 -1.81 5.08
N PRO A 176 -6.62 -1.30 5.07
CA PRO A 176 -5.62 -1.71 6.05
C PRO A 176 -6.03 -1.20 7.44
N VAL A 177 -6.51 -2.11 8.30
CA VAL A 177 -7.07 -1.79 9.61
C VAL A 177 -6.06 -1.06 10.51
N PHE A 178 -4.77 -1.39 10.41
CA PHE A 178 -3.73 -0.71 11.18
C PHE A 178 -3.63 0.80 10.86
N ILE A 179 -3.92 1.22 9.63
CA ILE A 179 -4.03 2.66 9.31
C ILE A 179 -5.21 3.29 10.03
N MET A 180 -6.37 2.65 10.01
CA MET A 180 -7.55 3.14 10.72
C MET A 180 -7.33 3.17 12.25
N ARG A 181 -6.57 2.21 12.81
CA ARG A 181 -6.14 2.26 14.21
C ARG A 181 -5.31 3.51 14.50
N ARG A 182 -4.37 3.83 13.62
CA ARG A 182 -3.56 5.06 13.75
C ARG A 182 -4.43 6.32 13.69
N PHE A 183 -5.43 6.34 12.82
CA PHE A 183 -6.39 7.44 12.75
C PHE A 183 -7.24 7.55 14.01
N ALA A 184 -7.66 6.41 14.59
CA ALA A 184 -8.46 6.40 15.83
C ALA A 184 -7.69 6.94 17.05
N VAL A 185 -6.37 6.97 17.02
CA VAL A 185 -5.57 7.66 18.04
C VAL A 185 -5.74 9.17 17.95
N GLU A 186 -5.84 9.71 16.75
CA GLU A 186 -6.04 11.16 16.53
C GLU A 186 -7.50 11.57 16.68
N ASP A 187 -8.44 10.72 16.23
CA ASP A 187 -9.89 10.96 16.27
C ASP A 187 -10.63 9.63 16.49
N GLN A 188 -11.22 9.48 17.69
CA GLN A 188 -11.96 8.28 18.08
C GLN A 188 -13.19 7.98 17.21
N SER A 189 -13.66 8.91 16.38
CA SER A 189 -14.75 8.67 15.42
C SER A 189 -14.40 7.60 14.38
N TRP A 190 -13.12 7.24 14.23
CA TRP A 190 -12.68 6.12 13.41
C TRP A 190 -12.95 4.74 14.03
N ASN A 191 -13.16 4.62 15.34
CA ASN A 191 -13.45 3.32 15.95
C ASN A 191 -14.69 2.63 15.37
N PRO A 192 -15.85 3.30 15.20
CA PRO A 192 -17.00 2.69 14.53
C PRO A 192 -16.74 2.33 13.05
N VAL A 193 -15.84 3.06 12.38
CA VAL A 193 -15.44 2.75 11.00
C VAL A 193 -14.62 1.45 10.96
N ILE A 194 -13.70 1.25 11.92
CA ILE A 194 -12.96 0.00 12.06
C ILE A 194 -13.92 -1.18 12.24
N GLU A 195 -14.90 -1.05 13.13
CA GLU A 195 -15.87 -2.12 13.36
C GLU A 195 -16.70 -2.46 12.12
N GLY A 196 -17.18 -1.45 11.40
CA GLY A 196 -17.91 -1.65 10.13
C GLY A 196 -17.02 -2.27 9.04
N THR A 197 -15.78 -1.84 8.98
CA THR A 197 -14.77 -2.39 8.06
C THR A 197 -14.52 -3.87 8.34
N VAL A 198 -14.26 -4.26 9.58
CA VAL A 198 -14.03 -5.68 9.93
C VAL A 198 -15.24 -6.53 9.57
N ARG A 199 -16.47 -6.06 9.88
CA ARG A 199 -17.69 -6.77 9.47
C ARG A 199 -17.80 -6.91 7.96
N SER A 200 -17.44 -5.87 7.20
CA SER A 200 -17.49 -5.94 5.74
C SER A 200 -16.45 -6.91 5.16
N LEU A 201 -15.23 -6.92 5.69
CA LEU A 201 -14.17 -7.85 5.29
C LEU A 201 -14.58 -9.31 5.50
N VAL A 202 -15.11 -9.63 6.66
CA VAL A 202 -15.57 -11.01 6.98
C VAL A 202 -16.77 -11.42 6.11
N ARG A 203 -17.77 -10.55 5.98
CA ARG A 203 -18.99 -10.89 5.21
C ARG A 203 -18.75 -11.00 3.70
N SER A 204 -17.80 -10.21 3.16
CA SER A 204 -17.47 -10.24 1.74
C SER A 204 -16.78 -11.53 1.30
N ALA A 205 -16.18 -12.26 2.24
CA ALA A 205 -15.36 -13.45 1.98
C ALA A 205 -15.93 -14.70 2.67
N PRO A 206 -17.12 -15.22 2.26
CA PRO A 206 -17.82 -16.26 3.01
C PRO A 206 -17.08 -17.58 3.12
N ARG A 207 -16.10 -17.81 2.23
CA ARG A 207 -15.22 -18.98 2.25
C ARG A 207 -13.76 -18.64 2.61
N GLY A 208 -13.51 -17.44 3.12
CA GLY A 208 -12.15 -16.95 3.37
C GLY A 208 -11.40 -16.50 2.10
N TYR A 209 -12.12 -16.32 0.98
CA TYR A 209 -11.60 -15.78 -0.27
C TYR A 209 -12.15 -14.39 -0.49
N ALA A 210 -11.28 -13.38 -0.46
CA ALA A 210 -11.67 -11.99 -0.62
C ALA A 210 -12.04 -11.68 -2.08
N PRO A 211 -13.12 -10.93 -2.35
CA PRO A 211 -13.44 -10.43 -3.68
C PRO A 211 -12.65 -9.16 -4.01
N ASP A 212 -12.52 -8.85 -5.31
CA ASP A 212 -12.01 -7.54 -5.75
C ASP A 212 -12.99 -6.42 -5.39
N TRP A 213 -14.28 -6.66 -5.58
CA TRP A 213 -15.36 -5.75 -5.24
C TRP A 213 -16.52 -6.48 -4.59
N VAL A 214 -17.26 -5.78 -3.73
CA VAL A 214 -18.46 -6.32 -3.07
C VAL A 214 -19.54 -5.24 -2.99
N ARG A 215 -20.78 -5.63 -3.20
CA ARG A 215 -21.95 -4.79 -2.95
C ARG A 215 -22.68 -5.25 -1.71
N PHE A 216 -23.03 -4.30 -0.86
CA PHE A 216 -23.89 -4.52 0.29
C PHE A 216 -25.19 -3.73 0.11
N ASP A 217 -26.32 -4.39 0.36
CA ASP A 217 -27.60 -3.68 0.44
C ASP A 217 -27.63 -2.74 1.65
N ARG A 218 -28.70 -1.97 1.78
CA ARG A 218 -28.88 -1.03 2.90
C ARG A 218 -29.09 -1.73 4.25
N GLN A 219 -29.24 -3.07 4.28
CA GLN A 219 -29.30 -3.89 5.49
C GLN A 219 -27.94 -4.53 5.81
N GLY A 220 -26.92 -4.29 5.02
CA GLY A 220 -25.57 -4.84 5.20
C GLY A 220 -25.44 -6.32 4.79
N LYS A 221 -26.32 -6.80 3.91
CA LYS A 221 -26.20 -8.10 3.28
C LYS A 221 -25.44 -7.97 1.97
N VAL A 222 -24.60 -8.94 1.68
CA VAL A 222 -23.97 -9.05 0.37
C VAL A 222 -25.04 -9.28 -0.68
N ILE A 223 -25.02 -8.48 -1.74
CA ILE A 223 -25.87 -8.69 -2.91
C ILE A 223 -25.18 -9.72 -3.78
N PRO A 224 -25.78 -10.92 -3.98
CA PRO A 224 -25.21 -11.93 -4.85
C PRO A 224 -25.36 -11.47 -6.30
N GLU A 225 -24.33 -10.84 -6.82
CA GLU A 225 -24.30 -10.48 -8.24
C GLU A 225 -23.61 -11.57 -9.07
N THR A 226 -24.19 -11.82 -10.23
CA THR A 226 -23.68 -12.80 -11.19
C THR A 226 -22.60 -12.24 -12.13
N GLY A 227 -22.12 -11.01 -11.87
CA GLY A 227 -21.05 -10.36 -12.63
C GLY A 227 -19.67 -10.83 -12.19
N ALA A 228 -18.75 -10.99 -13.13
CA ALA A 228 -17.38 -11.46 -12.87
C ALA A 228 -16.66 -10.66 -11.77
N ASP A 229 -16.92 -9.34 -11.68
CA ASP A 229 -16.21 -8.44 -10.76
C ASP A 229 -16.57 -8.66 -9.28
N TYR A 230 -17.77 -9.19 -8.98
CA TYR A 230 -18.26 -9.35 -7.60
C TYR A 230 -18.10 -10.77 -7.05
N THR A 231 -17.73 -11.72 -7.89
CA THR A 231 -17.41 -13.09 -7.49
C THR A 231 -15.94 -13.44 -7.71
N LEU A 232 -15.16 -12.48 -8.20
CA LEU A 232 -13.76 -12.65 -8.53
C LEU A 232 -12.87 -12.05 -7.43
N GLY A 233 -11.92 -12.84 -6.94
CA GLY A 233 -10.76 -12.39 -6.20
C GLY A 233 -9.52 -12.46 -7.08
N SER A 234 -8.86 -11.31 -7.29
CA SER A 234 -7.69 -11.20 -8.15
C SER A 234 -6.79 -10.02 -7.73
N TYR A 235 -6.51 -9.09 -8.63
CA TYR A 235 -5.53 -8.01 -8.45
C TYR A 235 -5.86 -7.02 -7.33
N ASN A 236 -7.13 -6.76 -7.03
CA ASN A 236 -7.47 -5.98 -5.85
C ASN A 236 -7.43 -6.84 -4.60
N ALA A 237 -8.17 -7.93 -4.60
CA ALA A 237 -8.38 -8.81 -3.46
C ALA A 237 -7.07 -9.28 -2.80
N ILE A 238 -6.03 -9.51 -3.60
CA ILE A 238 -4.76 -10.06 -3.10
C ILE A 238 -4.13 -9.21 -1.99
N ARG A 239 -4.30 -7.88 -2.02
CA ARG A 239 -3.79 -6.97 -0.99
C ARG A 239 -4.52 -7.13 0.36
N THR A 240 -5.77 -7.61 0.35
CA THR A 240 -6.54 -7.83 1.59
C THR A 240 -5.81 -8.77 2.54
N TYR A 241 -5.22 -9.83 2.01
CA TYR A 241 -4.46 -10.82 2.79
C TYR A 241 -3.18 -10.22 3.38
N MET A 242 -2.50 -9.37 2.61
CA MET A 242 -1.28 -8.68 3.05
C MET A 242 -1.59 -7.74 4.23
N TRP A 243 -2.61 -6.91 4.08
CA TRP A 243 -2.98 -5.96 5.14
C TRP A 243 -3.44 -6.67 6.42
N ALA A 244 -4.19 -7.76 6.30
CA ALA A 244 -4.61 -8.56 7.46
C ALA A 244 -3.42 -9.15 8.20
N ALA A 245 -2.48 -9.77 7.47
CA ALA A 245 -1.32 -10.44 8.06
C ALA A 245 -0.27 -9.47 8.64
N MET A 246 -0.17 -8.25 8.10
CA MET A 246 0.77 -7.23 8.60
C MET A 246 0.28 -6.50 9.85
N MET A 247 -0.94 -6.69 10.29
CA MET A 247 -1.42 -6.13 11.55
C MET A 247 -0.57 -6.62 12.73
N SER A 248 -0.53 -5.83 13.80
CA SER A 248 0.08 -6.27 15.05
C SER A 248 -0.68 -7.47 15.61
N PRO A 249 0.01 -8.56 16.02
CA PRO A 249 -0.63 -9.66 16.75
C PRO A 249 -1.25 -9.24 18.10
N ALA A 250 -0.88 -8.07 18.62
CA ALA A 250 -1.48 -7.50 19.81
C ALA A 250 -2.84 -6.80 19.55
N ASP A 251 -3.23 -6.60 18.29
CA ASP A 251 -4.56 -6.14 17.92
C ASP A 251 -5.50 -7.36 17.82
N PRO A 252 -6.61 -7.42 18.57
CA PRO A 252 -7.51 -8.57 18.55
C PRO A 252 -8.15 -8.83 17.16
N VAL A 253 -8.20 -7.83 16.29
CA VAL A 253 -8.69 -7.99 14.91
C VAL A 253 -7.72 -8.79 14.05
N HIS A 254 -6.43 -8.79 14.36
CA HIS A 254 -5.43 -9.58 13.64
C HIS A 254 -5.79 -11.06 13.60
N GLU A 255 -6.03 -11.68 14.76
CA GLU A 255 -6.38 -13.09 14.86
C GLU A 255 -7.66 -13.39 14.09
N ILE A 256 -8.69 -12.56 14.24
CA ILE A 256 -9.98 -12.70 13.53
C ILE A 256 -9.76 -12.76 12.02
N LEU A 257 -8.97 -11.84 11.46
CA LEU A 257 -8.77 -11.77 10.01
C LEU A 257 -7.83 -12.87 9.49
N VAL A 258 -6.77 -13.19 10.22
CA VAL A 258 -5.84 -14.26 9.83
C VAL A 258 -6.55 -15.62 9.83
N GLU A 259 -7.35 -15.93 10.85
CA GLU A 259 -8.16 -17.16 10.88
C GLU A 259 -9.22 -17.15 9.77
N HIS A 260 -9.86 -16.03 9.53
CA HIS A 260 -10.87 -15.91 8.48
C HIS A 260 -10.30 -16.18 7.08
N PHE A 261 -9.08 -15.70 6.80
CA PHE A 261 -8.40 -15.88 5.52
C PHE A 261 -7.51 -17.13 5.46
N GLU A 262 -7.45 -17.96 6.49
CA GLU A 262 -6.69 -19.20 6.52
C GLU A 262 -7.01 -20.14 5.34
N PRO A 263 -8.26 -20.25 4.83
CA PRO A 263 -8.54 -21.04 3.63
C PRO A 263 -7.72 -20.62 2.40
N PHE A 264 -7.43 -19.32 2.22
CA PHE A 264 -6.59 -18.86 1.13
C PHE A 264 -5.10 -19.18 1.36
N ALA A 265 -4.63 -19.09 2.60
CA ALA A 265 -3.29 -19.52 2.98
C ALA A 265 -3.10 -21.02 2.76
N LYS A 266 -4.07 -21.83 3.19
CA LYS A 266 -4.07 -23.28 2.95
C LYS A 266 -4.03 -23.60 1.46
N LEU A 267 -4.87 -22.95 0.66
CA LEU A 267 -4.88 -23.11 -0.79
C LEU A 267 -3.50 -22.82 -1.39
N THR A 268 -2.85 -21.73 -0.94
CA THR A 268 -1.51 -21.37 -1.41
C THR A 268 -0.46 -22.40 -1.00
N ARG A 269 -0.54 -22.95 0.21
CA ARG A 269 0.36 -24.05 0.65
C ARG A 269 0.16 -25.31 -0.19
N ASP A 270 -1.07 -25.67 -0.52
CA ASP A 270 -1.39 -26.85 -1.33
C ASP A 270 -0.84 -26.75 -2.77
N THR A 271 -0.66 -25.53 -3.29
CA THR A 271 -0.23 -25.26 -4.67
C THR A 271 1.14 -24.61 -4.80
N ASN A 272 1.78 -24.25 -3.67
CA ASN A 272 3.03 -23.50 -3.58
C ASN A 272 3.01 -22.12 -4.26
N MET A 273 1.85 -21.63 -4.69
CA MET A 273 1.67 -20.29 -5.30
C MET A 273 0.20 -19.89 -5.18
N PRO A 274 -0.14 -18.64 -4.86
CA PRO A 274 -1.53 -18.20 -4.89
C PRO A 274 -2.06 -18.21 -6.33
N PRO A 275 -3.36 -18.45 -6.54
CA PRO A 275 -3.95 -18.33 -7.86
C PRO A 275 -3.96 -16.86 -8.32
N GLU A 276 -3.87 -16.63 -9.63
CA GLU A 276 -4.09 -15.28 -10.19
C GLU A 276 -5.54 -14.84 -10.03
N LYS A 277 -6.47 -15.79 -10.20
CA LYS A 277 -7.91 -15.56 -10.07
C LYS A 277 -8.56 -16.68 -9.29
N ILE A 278 -9.51 -16.33 -8.46
CA ILE A 278 -10.34 -17.28 -7.72
C ILE A 278 -11.79 -16.82 -7.72
N ASN A 279 -12.72 -17.74 -8.01
CA ASN A 279 -14.13 -17.49 -7.74
C ASN A 279 -14.37 -17.68 -6.24
N ILE A 280 -14.76 -16.61 -5.55
CA ILE A 280 -14.91 -16.60 -4.08
C ILE A 280 -16.07 -17.47 -3.57
N ILE A 281 -17.02 -17.82 -4.44
CA ILE A 281 -18.21 -18.63 -4.12
C ILE A 281 -17.92 -20.12 -4.38
N THR A 282 -17.41 -20.45 -5.56
CA THR A 282 -17.16 -21.84 -5.96
C THR A 282 -15.80 -22.36 -5.52
N GLY A 283 -14.81 -21.47 -5.38
CA GLY A 283 -13.41 -21.82 -5.14
C GLY A 283 -12.66 -22.22 -6.41
N GLU A 284 -13.28 -22.07 -7.59
CA GLU A 284 -12.63 -22.32 -8.88
C GLU A 284 -11.46 -21.35 -9.08
N ARG A 285 -10.33 -21.87 -9.53
CA ARG A 285 -9.06 -21.15 -9.67
C ARG A 285 -8.62 -21.10 -11.12
N HIS A 286 -8.00 -19.98 -11.50
CA HIS A 286 -7.41 -19.80 -12.82
C HIS A 286 -6.03 -19.15 -12.69
N GLY A 287 -5.05 -19.74 -13.37
CA GLY A 287 -3.69 -19.24 -13.43
C GLY A 287 -2.92 -19.31 -12.09
N TYR A 288 -1.68 -18.87 -12.15
CA TYR A 288 -0.82 -18.68 -10.99
C TYR A 288 -0.53 -17.19 -10.86
N GLY A 289 -0.59 -16.70 -9.64
CA GLY A 289 -0.24 -15.32 -9.33
C GLY A 289 1.23 -15.01 -9.61
N SER A 290 1.52 -13.73 -9.82
CA SER A 290 2.89 -13.22 -9.99
C SER A 290 3.66 -13.26 -8.66
N PRO A 291 5.00 -13.01 -8.68
CA PRO A 291 5.75 -12.75 -7.45
C PRO A 291 5.16 -11.67 -6.54
N GLY A 292 4.46 -10.66 -7.09
CA GLY A 292 3.70 -9.69 -6.30
C GLY A 292 2.51 -10.32 -5.55
N PHE A 293 1.82 -11.29 -6.16
CA PHE A 293 0.78 -12.06 -5.48
C PHE A 293 1.37 -12.93 -4.37
N ALA A 294 2.51 -13.59 -4.62
CA ALA A 294 3.25 -14.32 -3.62
C ALA A 294 3.64 -13.43 -2.42
N ALA A 295 4.07 -12.20 -2.70
CA ALA A 295 4.38 -11.18 -1.70
C ALA A 295 3.18 -10.89 -0.78
N CYS A 296 1.99 -10.77 -1.35
CA CYS A 296 0.78 -10.44 -0.58
C CYS A 296 0.35 -11.52 0.41
N VAL A 297 0.76 -12.77 0.21
CA VAL A 297 0.38 -13.89 1.09
C VAL A 297 1.51 -14.35 2.00
N LEU A 298 2.71 -13.82 1.83
CA LEU A 298 3.93 -14.28 2.49
C LEU A 298 3.78 -14.37 4.02
N GLU A 299 3.27 -13.31 4.65
CA GLU A 299 3.07 -13.27 6.10
C GLU A 299 1.88 -14.11 6.55
N LEU A 300 0.82 -14.19 5.74
CA LEU A 300 -0.38 -14.98 6.05
C LEU A 300 -0.08 -16.49 6.13
N LEU A 301 0.89 -16.97 5.35
CA LEU A 301 1.26 -18.39 5.32
C LEU A 301 1.81 -18.90 6.66
N GLY A 302 2.38 -18.01 7.47
CA GLY A 302 3.16 -18.42 8.64
C GLY A 302 4.43 -19.21 8.25
N LYS A 303 5.23 -19.55 9.26
CA LYS A 303 6.52 -20.26 9.05
C LYS A 303 6.30 -21.64 8.43
N GLY A 304 7.05 -21.93 7.39
CA GLY A 304 7.01 -23.25 6.73
C GLY A 304 7.64 -23.25 5.34
N PRO A 305 7.71 -24.43 4.71
CA PRO A 305 8.40 -24.60 3.42
C PRO A 305 7.86 -23.73 2.30
N THR A 306 6.53 -23.53 2.23
CA THR A 306 5.92 -22.68 1.22
C THR A 306 6.28 -21.22 1.42
N GLN A 307 6.31 -20.73 2.67
CA GLN A 307 6.76 -19.36 2.95
C GLN A 307 8.22 -19.16 2.52
N ASP A 308 9.11 -20.10 2.85
CA ASP A 308 10.53 -20.04 2.48
C ASP A 308 10.73 -20.07 0.96
N TYR A 309 9.96 -20.92 0.27
CA TYR A 309 9.95 -20.95 -1.19
C TYR A 309 9.50 -19.62 -1.79
N LEU A 310 8.36 -19.08 -1.34
CA LEU A 310 7.84 -17.81 -1.86
C LEU A 310 8.77 -16.64 -1.53
N ARG A 311 9.40 -16.63 -0.35
CA ARG A 311 10.45 -15.64 -0.02
C ARG A 311 11.55 -15.64 -1.07
N THR A 312 12.03 -16.82 -1.46
CA THR A 312 13.06 -16.96 -2.49
C THR A 312 12.56 -16.45 -3.86
N VAL A 313 11.32 -16.74 -4.22
CA VAL A 313 10.72 -16.24 -5.47
C VAL A 313 10.67 -14.72 -5.49
N ILE A 314 10.22 -14.09 -4.40
CA ILE A 314 10.07 -12.64 -4.28
C ILE A 314 11.44 -11.93 -4.26
N GLU A 315 12.40 -12.46 -3.50
CA GLU A 315 13.74 -11.84 -3.39
C GLU A 315 14.52 -11.88 -4.71
N ASN A 316 14.32 -12.90 -5.52
CA ASN A 316 15.01 -13.08 -6.80
C ASN A 316 14.30 -12.40 -7.98
N ASP A 317 13.06 -11.92 -7.80
CA ASP A 317 12.35 -11.24 -8.87
C ASP A 317 12.93 -9.82 -9.07
N PRO A 318 13.30 -9.44 -10.32
CA PRO A 318 13.90 -8.14 -10.57
C PRO A 318 12.86 -7.01 -10.47
N ILE A 319 13.29 -5.86 -9.97
CA ILE A 319 12.51 -4.62 -10.01
C ILE A 319 12.73 -3.97 -11.37
N ILE A 320 11.71 -3.97 -12.22
CA ILE A 320 11.73 -3.38 -13.57
C ILE A 320 10.52 -2.47 -13.79
N GLY A 321 10.68 -1.44 -14.62
CA GLY A 321 9.67 -0.36 -14.76
C GLY A 321 8.30 -0.83 -15.22
N GLU A 322 8.23 -1.83 -16.09
CA GLU A 322 6.99 -2.40 -16.63
C GLU A 322 6.18 -3.20 -15.59
N ASN A 323 6.72 -3.45 -14.43
CA ASN A 323 6.09 -4.22 -13.38
C ASN A 323 5.73 -3.38 -12.16
N TYR A 324 5.33 -2.13 -12.34
CA TYR A 324 5.03 -1.17 -11.27
C TYR A 324 4.25 -1.80 -10.11
N TYR A 325 3.08 -2.37 -10.38
CA TYR A 325 2.21 -2.92 -9.34
C TYR A 325 2.86 -4.10 -8.58
N ARG A 326 3.48 -5.03 -9.32
CA ARG A 326 4.23 -6.13 -8.72
C ARG A 326 5.37 -5.64 -7.85
N ASN A 327 6.12 -4.64 -8.32
CA ASN A 327 7.22 -4.05 -7.58
C ASN A 327 6.77 -3.48 -6.23
N THR A 328 5.64 -2.76 -6.19
CA THR A 328 5.13 -2.17 -4.94
C THR A 328 4.73 -3.24 -3.92
N LEU A 329 4.05 -4.29 -4.36
CA LEU A 329 3.65 -5.40 -3.48
C LEU A 329 4.87 -6.13 -2.90
N MET A 330 5.90 -6.35 -3.74
CA MET A 330 7.15 -6.97 -3.28
C MET A 330 7.90 -6.09 -2.26
N LEU A 331 7.94 -4.77 -2.46
CA LEU A 331 8.60 -3.88 -1.50
C LEU A 331 7.91 -3.94 -0.14
N TYR A 332 6.58 -3.91 -0.10
CA TYR A 332 5.84 -4.09 1.16
C TYR A 332 6.26 -5.38 1.88
N ALA A 333 6.16 -6.51 1.18
CA ALA A 333 6.44 -7.81 1.79
C ALA A 333 7.90 -7.97 2.22
N ILE A 334 8.86 -7.60 1.35
CA ILE A 334 10.29 -7.72 1.66
C ILE A 334 10.67 -6.82 2.83
N GLY A 335 10.19 -5.58 2.85
CA GLY A 335 10.47 -4.67 3.96
C GLY A 335 9.94 -5.19 5.28
N PHE A 336 8.73 -5.74 5.28
CA PHE A 336 8.12 -6.35 6.46
C PHE A 336 8.85 -7.65 6.87
N ASP A 337 9.05 -8.60 5.96
CA ASP A 337 9.72 -9.88 6.23
C ASP A 337 11.15 -9.68 6.77
N ARG A 338 11.90 -8.74 6.19
CA ARG A 338 13.25 -8.37 6.69
C ARG A 338 13.23 -7.60 8.02
N GLY A 339 12.06 -7.26 8.55
CA GLY A 339 11.90 -6.53 9.81
C GLY A 339 12.34 -5.06 9.74
N LEU A 340 12.30 -4.43 8.56
CA LEU A 340 12.60 -3.01 8.43
C LEU A 340 11.54 -2.16 9.13
N TYR A 341 10.32 -2.65 9.17
CA TYR A 341 9.21 -1.99 9.86
C TYR A 341 8.19 -3.00 10.40
N ARG A 342 7.41 -2.55 11.36
CA ARG A 342 6.21 -3.21 11.92
C ARG A 342 5.17 -2.14 12.25
N PHE A 343 3.95 -2.58 12.47
CA PHE A 343 2.88 -1.74 13.03
C PHE A 343 2.58 -2.22 14.45
N ASP A 344 2.41 -1.31 15.39
CA ASP A 344 1.94 -1.69 16.73
C ASP A 344 0.41 -1.82 16.78
N ARG A 345 -0.13 -2.18 17.93
CA ARG A 345 -1.59 -2.37 18.11
C ARG A 345 -2.43 -1.12 17.80
N ASN A 346 -1.85 0.05 17.88
CA ASN A 346 -2.50 1.34 17.61
C ASN A 346 -2.18 1.85 16.19
N GLY A 347 -1.50 1.07 15.38
CA GLY A 347 -1.12 1.41 14.02
C GLY A 347 0.11 2.31 13.90
N TYR A 348 0.83 2.61 14.98
CA TYR A 348 2.08 3.36 14.87
C TYR A 348 3.14 2.56 14.12
N LEU A 349 3.83 3.25 13.22
CA LEU A 349 4.96 2.68 12.49
C LEU A 349 6.18 2.51 13.41
N GLN A 350 6.67 1.28 13.52
CA GLN A 350 7.87 0.91 14.24
C GLN A 350 8.98 0.62 13.23
N LEU A 351 9.97 1.52 13.14
CA LEU A 351 11.12 1.35 12.26
C LEU A 351 12.25 0.65 12.98
N SER A 352 12.91 -0.29 12.29
CA SER A 352 14.13 -0.88 12.82
C SER A 352 15.32 0.10 12.67
N PRO A 353 16.32 0.03 13.55
CA PRO A 353 17.56 0.81 13.38
C PRO A 353 18.26 0.56 12.03
N LYS A 354 18.06 -0.63 11.44
CA LYS A 354 18.61 -1.00 10.13
C LYS A 354 17.99 -0.21 8.96
N ALA A 355 16.75 0.28 9.11
CA ALA A 355 16.09 1.08 8.07
C ALA A 355 16.56 2.53 8.05
N GLN A 356 16.98 3.07 9.19
CA GLN A 356 17.28 4.51 9.37
C GLN A 356 18.68 4.94 8.90
N LEU A 357 19.51 4.05 8.39
CA LEU A 357 20.94 4.30 8.20
C LEU A 357 21.34 4.60 6.74
N THR A 358 20.42 5.03 5.88
CA THR A 358 20.74 5.36 4.50
C THR A 358 20.79 6.84 4.22
N GLN A 359 21.87 7.49 4.69
CA GLN A 359 22.34 8.76 4.13
C GLN A 359 23.76 8.59 3.58
N VAL A 360 23.91 7.75 2.57
CA VAL A 360 25.12 7.74 1.73
C VAL A 360 24.67 8.19 0.33
N PRO A 361 25.30 9.22 -0.24
CA PRO A 361 24.97 9.65 -1.59
C PRO A 361 25.18 8.48 -2.57
N PRO A 362 24.31 8.29 -3.57
CA PRO A 362 24.39 7.17 -4.49
C PRO A 362 25.72 7.24 -5.25
N LYS A 363 26.46 6.12 -5.27
CA LYS A 363 27.52 5.93 -6.25
C LYS A 363 26.86 6.02 -7.63
N ALA A 364 27.47 6.82 -8.52
CA ALA A 364 26.97 7.04 -9.87
C ALA A 364 26.55 5.70 -10.53
N MET A 365 25.26 5.52 -10.73
CA MET A 365 24.72 4.39 -11.48
C MET A 365 24.87 4.65 -12.97
N VAL A 366 25.14 3.60 -13.71
CA VAL A 366 25.23 3.62 -15.17
C VAL A 366 23.89 4.14 -15.74
N PRO A 367 23.88 5.13 -16.64
CA PRO A 367 22.64 5.67 -17.19
C PRO A 367 21.89 4.60 -17.98
N VAL A 368 20.67 4.30 -17.56
CA VAL A 368 19.69 3.67 -18.45
C VAL A 368 19.28 4.72 -19.48
N ASP A 369 19.26 4.34 -20.75
CA ASP A 369 18.90 5.21 -21.86
C ASP A 369 17.50 5.83 -21.64
N LYS A 370 17.47 7.10 -21.23
CA LYS A 370 16.27 7.89 -20.97
C LYS A 370 15.78 8.65 -22.22
N SER A 371 16.15 8.21 -23.42
CA SER A 371 15.79 8.90 -24.66
C SER A 371 14.28 9.03 -24.90
N ALA A 372 13.47 8.18 -24.25
CA ALA A 372 12.01 8.26 -24.30
C ALA A 372 11.41 9.35 -23.41
N ASP A 373 12.15 9.83 -22.39
CA ASP A 373 11.65 10.86 -21.46
C ASP A 373 11.93 12.30 -21.92
N LYS A 374 12.73 12.48 -23.01
CA LYS A 374 13.06 13.83 -23.50
C LYS A 374 11.89 14.57 -24.16
N GLU A 375 10.84 13.86 -24.56
CA GLU A 375 9.63 14.49 -25.09
C GLU A 375 8.74 15.11 -24.01
N ASP A 376 8.91 14.71 -22.72
CA ASP A 376 8.09 15.19 -21.61
C ASP A 376 8.46 16.62 -21.12
N HIS A 377 9.63 17.14 -21.48
CA HIS A 377 10.14 18.41 -20.93
C HIS A 377 9.83 19.67 -21.75
N GLN A 378 9.25 19.51 -22.96
CA GLN A 378 8.99 20.70 -23.81
C GLN A 378 7.58 21.28 -23.68
N GLU A 379 6.65 20.64 -22.94
CA GLU A 379 5.26 21.09 -22.82
C GLU A 379 4.80 21.46 -21.39
N GLU A 380 5.70 21.43 -20.39
CA GLU A 380 5.37 21.83 -19.01
C GLU A 380 5.70 23.31 -18.66
N ALA A 381 5.93 24.18 -19.65
CA ALA A 381 6.17 25.61 -19.44
C ALA A 381 4.91 26.47 -19.67
#